data_958a2af6836b76e97d582b442b2c7d41
#
_entry.id   958a2af6836b76e97d582b442b2c7d41
#
_cell.length_a   1.000
_cell.length_b   1.000
_cell.length_c   1.000
_cell.angle_alpha   90.00
_cell.angle_beta   90.00
_cell.angle_gamma   90.00
#
_symmetry.space_group_name_H-M   'P 1'
#
loop_
_entity.id
_entity.type
_entity.pdbx_description
1 polymer ?
#
loop_
_entity_poly.entity_id
_entity_poly.type
_entity_poly.pdbx_seq_one_letter_code
_entity_poly.pdbx_strand_id
1 'polypeptide(L)'
;LKPAPSRRKRSSGIRFRAEPYPVDTALELERATGLSRPVATVLTRRGFGDPDAAARFLGAGESHDPFGFEGMAEVVARVRAAIEAGEKITVYGDFDCDGVCATSILVGALRELGGVCDWFIPDRIDGYGLNPDSIRRLHQRGTSLVITVDCGVTSVGEVALARELGLGIIVTDHHQAETALPECPILHPEVSGYPFPSLCGAAVAAKLASALRAGTSSVPERDEADLDLVALATVADVMPLVGENRHLVREGVRVARRARRVGLAALMADCRIEPSRLSSEDFGFRLGPRINAAGRLY
;
A
#
# COMPACT_ATOMS: atom_id res chain seq x y z
N LEU A 1 65.56 15.69 33.68
CA LEU A 1 64.13 15.58 33.52
C LEU A 1 63.85 14.70 32.31
N LYS A 2 63.36 13.46 32.53
CA LYS A 2 62.88 12.57 31.46
C LYS A 2 61.47 12.98 31.03
N PRO A 3 61.15 13.04 29.75
CA PRO A 3 59.80 13.35 29.32
C PRO A 3 58.84 12.19 29.67
N ALA A 4 57.63 12.53 30.11
CA ALA A 4 56.59 11.59 30.47
C ALA A 4 56.07 10.83 29.21
N PRO A 5 55.68 9.54 29.32
CA PRO A 5 55.20 8.79 28.19
C PRO A 5 53.83 9.33 27.73
N SER A 6 53.74 9.65 26.45
CA SER A 6 52.50 10.07 25.78
C SER A 6 51.41 8.99 25.93
N ARG A 7 50.31 9.32 26.59
CA ARG A 7 49.12 8.46 26.60
C ARG A 7 48.59 8.32 25.16
N ARG A 8 48.87 7.19 24.52
CA ARG A 8 48.14 6.76 23.31
C ARG A 8 46.66 6.64 23.69
N LYS A 9 45.82 7.52 23.13
CA LYS A 9 44.37 7.37 23.16
C LYS A 9 44.05 6.01 22.55
N ARG A 10 43.50 5.09 23.35
CA ARG A 10 42.89 3.86 22.83
C ARG A 10 41.73 4.33 21.95
N SER A 11 41.86 4.21 20.63
CA SER A 11 40.71 4.28 19.74
C SER A 11 39.78 3.13 20.17
N SER A 12 38.57 3.45 20.56
CA SER A 12 37.46 2.49 20.70
C SER A 12 37.25 1.92 19.31
N GLY A 13 37.91 0.82 19.00
CA GLY A 13 37.86 0.20 17.69
C GLY A 13 36.49 -0.40 17.44
N ILE A 14 35.65 0.34 16.75
CA ILE A 14 34.44 -0.22 16.10
C ILE A 14 34.97 -1.25 15.11
N ARG A 15 34.69 -2.52 15.37
CA ARG A 15 34.99 -3.58 14.41
C ARG A 15 33.79 -3.74 13.48
N PHE A 16 33.97 -3.40 12.22
CA PHE A 16 33.01 -3.74 11.17
C PHE A 16 33.18 -5.21 10.81
N ARG A 17 32.12 -5.99 10.96
CA ARG A 17 32.02 -7.34 10.43
C ARG A 17 31.14 -7.29 9.19
N ALA A 18 31.70 -7.61 8.05
CA ALA A 18 30.96 -7.78 6.82
C ALA A 18 30.81 -9.27 6.52
N GLU A 19 29.59 -9.73 6.30
CA GLU A 19 29.35 -11.11 5.87
C GLU A 19 29.99 -11.35 4.49
N PRO A 20 30.55 -12.55 4.24
CA PRO A 20 31.06 -12.91 2.93
C PRO A 20 30.00 -12.74 1.84
N TYR A 21 30.42 -12.43 0.64
CA TYR A 21 29.57 -12.38 -0.53
C TYR A 21 30.31 -12.99 -1.74
N PRO A 22 29.59 -13.47 -2.77
CA PRO A 22 30.21 -14.04 -3.95
C PRO A 22 30.89 -12.92 -4.78
N VAL A 23 32.19 -12.76 -4.59
CA VAL A 23 32.99 -11.72 -5.24
C VAL A 23 32.96 -11.86 -6.77
N ASP A 24 33.04 -13.08 -7.27
CA ASP A 24 33.06 -13.37 -8.71
C ASP A 24 31.76 -12.92 -9.35
N THR A 25 30.62 -13.20 -8.73
CA THR A 25 29.29 -12.72 -9.18
C THR A 25 29.23 -11.20 -9.24
N ALA A 26 29.79 -10.51 -8.25
CA ALA A 26 29.80 -9.04 -8.27
C ALA A 26 30.72 -8.49 -9.39
N LEU A 27 31.83 -9.19 -9.69
CA LEU A 27 32.72 -8.85 -10.81
C LEU A 27 32.06 -9.09 -12.18
N GLU A 28 31.32 -10.19 -12.30
CA GLU A 28 30.55 -10.49 -13.51
C GLU A 28 29.45 -9.47 -13.73
N LEU A 29 28.70 -9.13 -12.68
CA LEU A 29 27.66 -8.11 -12.75
C LEU A 29 28.23 -6.75 -13.17
N GLU A 30 29.37 -6.31 -12.58
CA GLU A 30 30.05 -5.09 -12.98
C GLU A 30 30.41 -5.08 -14.47
N ARG A 31 30.99 -6.19 -14.98
CA ARG A 31 31.37 -6.31 -16.41
C ARG A 31 30.15 -6.31 -17.34
N ALA A 32 29.09 -7.05 -16.97
CA ALA A 32 27.90 -7.19 -17.79
C ALA A 32 27.06 -5.93 -17.87
N THR A 33 27.02 -5.13 -16.78
CA THR A 33 26.11 -3.97 -16.65
C THR A 33 26.80 -2.60 -16.76
N GLY A 34 28.12 -2.55 -16.64
CA GLY A 34 28.87 -1.29 -16.53
C GLY A 34 28.66 -0.53 -15.22
N LEU A 35 27.99 -1.13 -14.25
CA LEU A 35 27.83 -0.55 -12.91
C LEU A 35 29.17 -0.48 -12.17
N SER A 36 29.31 0.50 -11.29
CA SER A 36 30.53 0.58 -10.46
C SER A 36 30.64 -0.61 -9.50
N ARG A 37 31.87 -1.03 -9.16
CA ARG A 37 32.13 -2.13 -8.24
C ARG A 37 31.33 -2.04 -6.92
N PRO A 38 31.24 -0.88 -6.23
CA PRO A 38 30.44 -0.79 -5.00
C PRO A 38 28.96 -1.06 -5.24
N VAL A 39 28.39 -0.59 -6.34
CA VAL A 39 26.97 -0.81 -6.68
C VAL A 39 26.72 -2.28 -7.00
N ALA A 40 27.56 -2.90 -7.85
CA ALA A 40 27.47 -4.33 -8.16
C ALA A 40 27.60 -5.20 -6.89
N THR A 41 28.53 -4.84 -5.99
CA THR A 41 28.68 -5.52 -4.70
C THR A 41 27.40 -5.42 -3.84
N VAL A 42 26.80 -4.24 -3.72
CA VAL A 42 25.57 -4.04 -2.95
C VAL A 42 24.42 -4.84 -3.54
N LEU A 43 24.24 -4.81 -4.86
CA LEU A 43 23.20 -5.58 -5.56
C LEU A 43 23.38 -7.08 -5.33
N THR A 44 24.60 -7.61 -5.52
CA THR A 44 24.90 -9.02 -5.29
C THR A 44 24.60 -9.45 -3.85
N ARG A 45 24.98 -8.64 -2.86
CA ARG A 45 24.67 -8.89 -1.43
C ARG A 45 23.19 -8.88 -1.12
N ARG A 46 22.38 -8.21 -1.93
CA ARG A 46 20.92 -8.13 -1.83
C ARG A 46 20.20 -9.22 -2.66
N GLY A 47 20.94 -10.13 -3.28
CA GLY A 47 20.38 -11.20 -4.09
C GLY A 47 20.17 -10.85 -5.57
N PHE A 48 20.58 -9.65 -6.02
CA PHE A 48 20.50 -9.20 -7.41
C PHE A 48 21.85 -9.37 -8.14
N GLY A 49 22.43 -10.56 -8.06
CA GLY A 49 23.71 -10.88 -8.73
C GLY A 49 23.58 -11.18 -10.23
N ASP A 50 22.39 -11.54 -10.67
CA ASP A 50 22.07 -11.75 -12.08
C ASP A 50 21.87 -10.40 -12.80
N PRO A 51 22.45 -10.17 -14.00
CA PRO A 51 22.36 -8.89 -14.72
C PRO A 51 20.92 -8.46 -15.03
N ASP A 52 20.05 -9.39 -15.43
CA ASP A 52 18.66 -9.08 -15.77
C ASP A 52 17.84 -8.77 -14.51
N ALA A 53 18.08 -9.50 -13.42
CA ALA A 53 17.45 -9.22 -12.13
C ALA A 53 17.89 -7.85 -11.60
N ALA A 54 19.18 -7.50 -11.72
CA ALA A 54 19.70 -6.19 -11.36
C ALA A 54 19.09 -5.07 -12.22
N ALA A 55 18.96 -5.28 -13.53
CA ALA A 55 18.35 -4.33 -14.45
C ALA A 55 16.87 -4.10 -14.10
N ARG A 56 16.11 -5.16 -13.87
CA ARG A 56 14.70 -5.06 -13.42
C ARG A 56 14.58 -4.30 -12.10
N PHE A 57 15.38 -4.63 -11.11
CA PHE A 57 15.38 -3.95 -9.82
C PHE A 57 15.70 -2.46 -9.92
N LEU A 58 16.72 -2.10 -10.71
CA LEU A 58 17.13 -0.69 -10.91
C LEU A 58 16.13 0.07 -11.78
N GLY A 59 15.59 -0.59 -12.81
CA GLY A 59 14.58 -0.01 -13.70
C GLY A 59 13.27 0.30 -12.99
N ALA A 60 12.88 -0.53 -12.01
CA ALA A 60 11.63 -0.40 -11.27
C ALA A 60 10.42 -0.14 -12.19
N GLY A 61 10.29 -0.93 -13.26
CA GLY A 61 9.23 -0.80 -14.27
C GLY A 61 8.18 -1.90 -14.20
N GLU A 62 8.19 -2.74 -13.15
CA GLU A 62 7.22 -3.81 -12.99
C GLU A 62 5.86 -3.24 -12.60
N SER A 63 4.84 -3.57 -13.37
CA SER A 63 3.44 -3.22 -13.13
C SER A 63 2.55 -4.28 -13.75
N HIS A 64 1.50 -4.65 -13.07
CA HIS A 64 0.57 -5.68 -13.54
C HIS A 64 -0.83 -5.11 -13.72
N ASP A 65 -1.59 -5.70 -14.66
CA ASP A 65 -2.97 -5.33 -14.94
C ASP A 65 -3.83 -5.51 -13.67
N PRO A 66 -4.68 -4.55 -13.30
CA PRO A 66 -5.67 -4.70 -12.23
C PRO A 66 -6.56 -5.93 -12.40
N PHE A 67 -6.88 -6.32 -13.62
CA PHE A 67 -7.65 -7.53 -13.92
C PHE A 67 -6.86 -8.84 -13.75
N GLY A 68 -5.60 -8.77 -13.32
CA GLY A 68 -4.84 -9.92 -12.86
C GLY A 68 -5.36 -10.53 -11.55
N PHE A 69 -6.20 -9.83 -10.78
CA PHE A 69 -6.92 -10.43 -9.66
C PHE A 69 -8.08 -11.29 -10.18
N GLU A 70 -8.14 -12.56 -9.78
CA GLU A 70 -9.32 -13.39 -10.00
C GLU A 70 -10.53 -12.76 -9.29
N GLY A 71 -11.66 -12.65 -9.98
CA GLY A 71 -12.87 -12.00 -9.46
C GLY A 71 -12.94 -10.48 -9.67
N MET A 72 -11.88 -9.80 -10.15
CA MET A 72 -11.91 -8.33 -10.36
C MET A 72 -13.06 -7.90 -11.27
N ALA A 73 -13.30 -8.61 -12.36
CA ALA A 73 -14.37 -8.28 -13.30
C ALA A 73 -15.77 -8.36 -12.65
N GLU A 74 -16.00 -9.35 -11.79
CA GLU A 74 -17.25 -9.51 -11.03
C GLU A 74 -17.41 -8.37 -10.02
N VAL A 75 -16.36 -8.05 -9.27
CA VAL A 75 -16.37 -6.94 -8.31
C VAL A 75 -16.66 -5.62 -9.01
N VAL A 76 -15.99 -5.34 -10.14
CA VAL A 76 -16.23 -4.13 -10.94
C VAL A 76 -17.69 -4.06 -11.42
N ALA A 77 -18.22 -5.17 -11.94
CA ALA A 77 -19.62 -5.23 -12.40
C ALA A 77 -20.60 -4.96 -11.23
N ARG A 78 -20.38 -5.56 -10.06
CA ARG A 78 -21.22 -5.37 -8.86
C ARG A 78 -21.20 -3.91 -8.38
N VAL A 79 -19.99 -3.31 -8.31
CA VAL A 79 -19.85 -1.92 -7.86
C VAL A 79 -20.49 -0.95 -8.86
N ARG A 80 -20.30 -1.15 -10.16
CA ARG A 80 -20.94 -0.31 -11.18
C ARG A 80 -22.46 -0.41 -11.14
N ALA A 81 -22.99 -1.62 -10.98
CA ALA A 81 -24.44 -1.81 -10.80
C ALA A 81 -24.97 -1.09 -9.55
N ALA A 82 -24.22 -1.08 -8.46
CA ALA A 82 -24.58 -0.33 -7.25
C ALA A 82 -24.61 1.19 -7.50
N ILE A 83 -23.64 1.72 -8.24
CA ILE A 83 -23.57 3.14 -8.61
C ILE A 83 -24.78 3.51 -9.50
N GLU A 84 -25.05 2.71 -10.53
CA GLU A 84 -26.17 2.94 -11.45
C GLU A 84 -27.53 2.87 -10.75
N ALA A 85 -27.68 1.97 -9.78
CA ALA A 85 -28.89 1.84 -8.98
C ALA A 85 -29.03 2.90 -7.88
N GLY A 86 -28.01 3.76 -7.67
CA GLY A 86 -27.99 4.72 -6.57
C GLY A 86 -27.92 4.08 -5.19
N GLU A 87 -27.39 2.85 -5.09
CA GLU A 87 -27.20 2.17 -3.81
C GLU A 87 -26.19 2.94 -2.94
N LYS A 88 -26.46 3.00 -1.64
CA LYS A 88 -25.52 3.57 -0.69
C LYS A 88 -24.34 2.60 -0.45
N ILE A 89 -23.15 3.01 -0.86
CA ILE A 89 -21.92 2.25 -0.69
C ILE A 89 -21.16 2.80 0.53
N THR A 90 -20.74 1.94 1.45
CA THR A 90 -19.84 2.34 2.54
C THR A 90 -18.50 1.65 2.38
N VAL A 91 -17.43 2.43 2.29
CA VAL A 91 -16.04 1.92 2.36
C VAL A 91 -15.67 1.74 3.83
N TYR A 92 -15.40 0.51 4.22
CA TYR A 92 -15.01 0.16 5.59
C TYR A 92 -13.49 -0.02 5.64
N GLY A 93 -12.78 0.90 6.28
CA GLY A 93 -11.32 0.90 6.34
C GLY A 93 -10.76 0.55 7.71
N ASP A 94 -9.42 0.49 7.77
CA ASP A 94 -8.68 0.42 9.03
C ASP A 94 -8.17 1.81 9.45
N PHE A 95 -7.79 1.95 10.72
CA PHE A 95 -7.39 3.21 11.37
C PHE A 95 -5.91 3.56 11.17
N ASP A 96 -5.11 2.71 10.57
CA ASP A 96 -3.70 2.99 10.32
C ASP A 96 -3.46 3.72 8.98
N CYS A 97 -2.19 3.96 8.66
CA CYS A 97 -1.83 4.72 7.46
C CYS A 97 -2.25 4.01 6.16
N ASP A 98 -2.19 2.67 6.12
CA ASP A 98 -2.60 1.89 4.94
C ASP A 98 -4.11 1.95 4.78
N GLY A 99 -4.89 1.63 5.82
CA GLY A 99 -6.34 1.68 5.80
C GLY A 99 -6.91 3.07 5.49
N VAL A 100 -6.32 4.13 6.05
CA VAL A 100 -6.71 5.52 5.76
C VAL A 100 -6.43 5.88 4.31
N CYS A 101 -5.26 5.50 3.77
CA CYS A 101 -4.93 5.73 2.36
C CYS A 101 -5.84 4.92 1.43
N ALA A 102 -6.06 3.65 1.73
CA ALA A 102 -6.96 2.77 0.98
C ALA A 102 -8.39 3.31 0.93
N THR A 103 -8.91 3.75 2.08
CA THR A 103 -10.23 4.39 2.19
C THR A 103 -10.31 5.65 1.33
N SER A 104 -9.31 6.54 1.42
CA SER A 104 -9.27 7.77 0.63
C SER A 104 -9.26 7.51 -0.87
N ILE A 105 -8.52 6.52 -1.32
CA ILE A 105 -8.42 6.11 -2.73
C ILE A 105 -9.78 5.62 -3.24
N LEU A 106 -10.37 4.66 -2.55
CA LEU A 106 -11.61 4.03 -3.03
C LEU A 106 -12.80 4.98 -2.95
N VAL A 107 -12.95 5.74 -1.85
CA VAL A 107 -13.99 6.78 -1.73
C VAL A 107 -13.85 7.84 -2.83
N GLY A 108 -12.60 8.27 -3.12
CA GLY A 108 -12.33 9.19 -4.21
C GLY A 108 -12.81 8.66 -5.56
N ALA A 109 -12.44 7.43 -5.90
CA ALA A 109 -12.83 6.77 -7.14
C ALA A 109 -14.35 6.59 -7.26
N LEU A 110 -15.02 6.14 -6.20
CA LEU A 110 -16.48 5.95 -6.19
C LEU A 110 -17.22 7.29 -6.42
N ARG A 111 -16.75 8.38 -5.80
CA ARG A 111 -17.32 9.72 -5.98
C ARG A 111 -17.08 10.28 -7.38
N GLU A 112 -15.90 10.07 -7.94
CA GLU A 112 -15.59 10.44 -9.33
C GLU A 112 -16.53 9.75 -10.32
N LEU A 113 -16.97 8.53 -10.03
CA LEU A 113 -17.91 7.75 -10.83
C LEU A 113 -19.38 8.05 -10.52
N GLY A 114 -19.67 9.01 -9.65
CA GLY A 114 -21.04 9.41 -9.30
C GLY A 114 -21.71 8.53 -8.25
N GLY A 115 -20.96 7.66 -7.57
CA GLY A 115 -21.48 6.79 -6.51
C GLY A 115 -21.91 7.55 -5.25
N VAL A 116 -23.03 7.13 -4.66
CA VAL A 116 -23.47 7.58 -3.34
C VAL A 116 -22.67 6.84 -2.29
N CYS A 117 -21.57 7.44 -1.81
CA CYS A 117 -20.68 6.75 -0.89
C CYS A 117 -20.27 7.57 0.33
N ASP A 118 -20.15 6.89 1.44
CA ASP A 118 -19.49 7.35 2.66
C ASP A 118 -18.37 6.38 3.07
N TRP A 119 -17.77 6.62 4.23
CA TRP A 119 -16.74 5.76 4.79
C TRP A 119 -17.03 5.49 6.27
N PHE A 120 -16.48 4.40 6.76
CA PHE A 120 -16.47 4.03 8.16
C PHE A 120 -15.09 3.48 8.53
N ILE A 121 -14.46 4.07 9.51
CA ILE A 121 -13.22 3.58 10.11
C ILE A 121 -13.55 3.32 11.59
N PRO A 122 -13.39 2.08 12.10
CA PRO A 122 -13.66 1.78 13.50
C PRO A 122 -12.65 2.49 14.42
N ASP A 123 -13.07 2.80 15.62
CA ASP A 123 -12.16 3.24 16.65
C ASP A 123 -11.28 2.08 17.12
N ARG A 124 -10.06 2.36 17.58
CA ARG A 124 -9.16 1.31 18.12
C ARG A 124 -9.76 0.52 19.29
N ILE A 125 -10.67 1.13 20.03
CA ILE A 125 -11.40 0.47 21.15
C ILE A 125 -12.32 -0.62 20.61
N ASP A 126 -12.83 -0.46 19.39
CA ASP A 126 -13.73 -1.45 18.74
C ASP A 126 -12.97 -2.67 18.22
N GLY A 127 -11.63 -2.63 18.22
CA GLY A 127 -10.75 -3.69 17.71
C GLY A 127 -10.37 -3.51 16.25
N TYR A 128 -9.56 -4.43 15.74
CA TYR A 128 -9.15 -4.47 14.33
C TYR A 128 -10.20 -5.19 13.49
N GLY A 129 -10.42 -4.68 12.27
CA GLY A 129 -11.24 -5.32 11.26
C GLY A 129 -12.75 -5.11 11.46
N LEU A 130 -13.52 -5.93 10.75
CA LEU A 130 -14.98 -5.94 10.85
C LEU A 130 -15.42 -6.44 12.24
N ASN A 131 -16.49 -5.85 12.76
CA ASN A 131 -17.13 -6.34 13.98
C ASN A 131 -18.66 -6.29 13.85
N PRO A 132 -19.40 -7.15 14.59
CA PRO A 132 -20.85 -7.29 14.47
C PRO A 132 -21.62 -5.98 14.71
N ASP A 133 -21.15 -5.14 15.64
CA ASP A 133 -21.83 -3.88 15.97
C ASP A 133 -21.68 -2.83 14.86
N SER A 134 -20.49 -2.76 14.25
CA SER A 134 -20.28 -1.94 13.07
C SER A 134 -21.17 -2.38 11.90
N ILE A 135 -21.28 -3.67 11.63
CA ILE A 135 -22.16 -4.21 10.58
C ILE A 135 -23.63 -3.82 10.83
N ARG A 136 -24.14 -3.99 12.05
CA ARG A 136 -25.51 -3.58 12.42
C ARG A 136 -25.69 -2.07 12.27
N ARG A 137 -24.71 -1.26 12.67
CA ARG A 137 -24.71 0.20 12.54
C ARG A 137 -24.78 0.63 11.07
N LEU A 138 -24.02 -0.03 10.18
CA LEU A 138 -24.04 0.26 8.75
C LEU A 138 -25.40 -0.10 8.14
N HIS A 139 -25.98 -1.25 8.50
CA HIS A 139 -27.33 -1.61 8.07
C HIS A 139 -28.37 -0.56 8.51
N GLN A 140 -28.36 -0.11 9.77
CA GLN A 140 -29.25 0.92 10.30
C GLN A 140 -29.09 2.28 9.60
N ARG A 141 -27.90 2.59 9.06
CA ARG A 141 -27.64 3.80 8.27
C ARG A 141 -28.09 3.69 6.81
N GLY A 142 -28.66 2.57 6.43
CA GLY A 142 -29.17 2.33 5.06
C GLY A 142 -28.04 2.03 4.06
N THR A 143 -26.92 1.53 4.51
CA THR A 143 -25.87 0.99 3.61
C THR A 143 -26.44 -0.22 2.87
N SER A 144 -26.23 -0.31 1.56
CA SER A 144 -26.61 -1.44 0.71
C SER A 144 -25.42 -2.33 0.36
N LEU A 145 -24.25 -1.70 0.16
CA LEU A 145 -22.99 -2.39 -0.18
C LEU A 145 -21.87 -1.90 0.71
N VAL A 146 -21.18 -2.82 1.38
CA VAL A 146 -19.95 -2.56 2.13
C VAL A 146 -18.77 -3.03 1.26
N ILE A 147 -17.75 -2.20 1.12
CA ILE A 147 -16.49 -2.60 0.52
C ILE A 147 -15.41 -2.39 1.59
N THR A 148 -14.82 -3.48 2.08
CA THR A 148 -13.72 -3.35 3.03
C THR A 148 -12.44 -2.98 2.30
N VAL A 149 -11.58 -2.24 2.94
CA VAL A 149 -10.21 -1.96 2.49
C VAL A 149 -9.25 -2.17 3.64
N ASP A 150 -8.19 -2.92 3.37
CA ASP A 150 -7.13 -3.22 4.35
C ASP A 150 -7.62 -4.02 5.57
N CYS A 151 -8.68 -4.78 5.40
CA CYS A 151 -9.23 -5.68 6.42
C CYS A 151 -10.30 -6.60 5.82
N GLY A 152 -10.62 -7.68 6.57
CA GLY A 152 -11.80 -8.49 6.30
C GLY A 152 -11.54 -9.89 5.80
N VAL A 153 -10.33 -10.26 5.37
CA VAL A 153 -10.04 -11.61 4.83
C VAL A 153 -10.30 -12.74 5.83
N THR A 154 -10.27 -12.45 7.12
CA THR A 154 -10.56 -13.41 8.20
C THR A 154 -11.96 -13.27 8.82
N SER A 155 -12.79 -12.33 8.34
CA SER A 155 -14.06 -11.92 8.95
C SER A 155 -15.24 -12.79 8.51
N VAL A 156 -15.13 -14.11 8.68
CA VAL A 156 -16.15 -15.09 8.24
C VAL A 156 -17.51 -14.85 8.91
N GLY A 157 -17.51 -14.63 10.23
CA GLY A 157 -18.74 -14.43 11.01
C GLY A 157 -19.44 -13.10 10.70
N GLU A 158 -18.67 -12.03 10.51
CA GLU A 158 -19.15 -10.70 10.19
C GLU A 158 -19.75 -10.63 8.79
N VAL A 159 -19.14 -11.32 7.83
CA VAL A 159 -19.68 -11.45 6.47
C VAL A 159 -20.97 -12.26 6.46
N ALA A 160 -21.05 -13.34 7.24
CA ALA A 160 -22.31 -14.10 7.40
C ALA A 160 -23.42 -13.21 7.99
N LEU A 161 -23.12 -12.44 9.04
CA LEU A 161 -24.05 -11.48 9.63
C LEU A 161 -24.50 -10.41 8.64
N ALA A 162 -23.57 -9.85 7.85
CA ALA A 162 -23.89 -8.87 6.83
C ALA A 162 -24.90 -9.43 5.84
N ARG A 163 -24.69 -10.66 5.37
CA ARG A 163 -25.59 -11.37 4.46
C ARG A 163 -26.95 -11.64 5.07
N GLU A 164 -27.04 -12.05 6.34
CA GLU A 164 -28.30 -12.21 7.09
C GLU A 164 -29.12 -10.90 7.14
N LEU A 165 -28.43 -9.77 7.26
CA LEU A 165 -29.05 -8.44 7.29
C LEU A 165 -29.36 -7.88 5.88
N GLY A 166 -29.03 -8.61 4.82
CA GLY A 166 -29.26 -8.17 3.43
C GLY A 166 -28.25 -7.15 2.93
N LEU A 167 -27.10 -6.98 3.61
CA LEU A 167 -25.99 -6.15 3.15
C LEU A 167 -25.15 -6.91 2.11
N GLY A 168 -24.90 -6.29 0.94
CA GLY A 168 -23.84 -6.73 0.05
C GLY A 168 -22.47 -6.44 0.70
N ILE A 169 -21.52 -7.35 0.52
CA ILE A 169 -20.16 -7.16 1.02
C ILE A 169 -19.12 -7.61 0.00
N ILE A 170 -18.06 -6.83 -0.16
CA ILE A 170 -16.86 -7.13 -0.94
C ILE A 170 -15.68 -6.90 -0.02
N VAL A 171 -14.77 -7.87 0.03
CA VAL A 171 -13.54 -7.75 0.82
C VAL A 171 -12.38 -7.37 -0.09
N THR A 172 -11.63 -6.32 0.26
CA THR A 172 -10.30 -6.04 -0.31
C THR A 172 -9.29 -5.97 0.83
N ASP A 173 -8.29 -6.84 0.80
CA ASP A 173 -7.35 -7.04 1.90
C ASP A 173 -6.00 -7.54 1.39
N HIS A 174 -4.98 -7.54 2.24
CA HIS A 174 -3.66 -8.09 1.96
C HIS A 174 -3.07 -8.87 3.15
N HIS A 175 -3.75 -8.87 4.29
CA HIS A 175 -3.30 -9.56 5.49
C HIS A 175 -3.30 -11.08 5.32
N GLN A 176 -2.62 -11.78 6.21
CA GLN A 176 -2.52 -13.23 6.14
C GLN A 176 -3.91 -13.87 6.20
N ALA A 177 -4.28 -14.58 5.13
CA ALA A 177 -5.53 -15.31 5.07
C ALA A 177 -5.49 -16.58 5.92
N GLU A 178 -6.62 -16.95 6.51
CA GLU A 178 -6.81 -18.21 7.19
C GLU A 178 -7.37 -19.28 6.24
N THR A 179 -7.48 -20.54 6.74
CA THR A 179 -8.04 -21.65 5.94
C THR A 179 -9.51 -21.41 5.57
N ALA A 180 -10.27 -20.79 6.46
CA ALA A 180 -11.67 -20.44 6.22
C ALA A 180 -11.75 -19.00 5.72
N LEU A 181 -12.25 -18.82 4.51
CA LEU A 181 -12.48 -17.51 3.91
C LEU A 181 -13.95 -17.10 4.01
N PRO A 182 -14.24 -15.79 4.12
CA PRO A 182 -15.61 -15.30 4.10
C PRO A 182 -16.30 -15.57 2.73
N GLU A 183 -17.59 -15.91 2.78
CA GLU A 183 -18.39 -16.22 1.58
C GLU A 183 -18.86 -14.95 0.86
N CYS A 184 -17.94 -14.19 0.26
CA CYS A 184 -18.19 -13.00 -0.52
C CYS A 184 -17.09 -12.84 -1.59
N PRO A 185 -17.24 -11.91 -2.56
CA PRO A 185 -16.13 -11.57 -3.45
C PRO A 185 -14.94 -11.01 -2.67
N ILE A 186 -13.73 -11.51 -2.97
CA ILE A 186 -12.49 -11.15 -2.30
C ILE A 186 -11.47 -10.70 -3.36
N LEU A 187 -10.88 -9.52 -3.17
CA LEU A 187 -9.68 -9.08 -3.88
C LEU A 187 -8.52 -9.07 -2.90
N HIS A 188 -7.65 -10.04 -3.02
CA HIS A 188 -6.49 -10.23 -2.16
C HIS A 188 -5.32 -10.76 -2.99
N PRO A 189 -4.09 -10.21 -2.87
CA PRO A 189 -2.99 -10.56 -3.76
C PRO A 189 -2.70 -12.06 -3.84
N GLU A 190 -2.68 -12.78 -2.71
CA GLU A 190 -2.43 -14.23 -2.70
C GLU A 190 -3.70 -15.04 -3.00
N VAL A 191 -4.82 -14.72 -2.36
CA VAL A 191 -6.08 -15.49 -2.48
C VAL A 191 -6.65 -15.40 -3.90
N SER A 192 -6.54 -14.23 -4.54
CA SER A 192 -7.05 -13.97 -5.88
C SER A 192 -5.98 -14.14 -6.97
N GLY A 193 -4.86 -14.80 -6.69
CA GLY A 193 -3.84 -15.18 -7.67
C GLY A 193 -3.19 -14.00 -8.41
N TYR A 194 -3.11 -12.83 -7.80
CA TYR A 194 -2.46 -11.68 -8.43
C TYR A 194 -0.96 -11.93 -8.63
N PRO A 195 -0.35 -11.51 -9.76
CA PRO A 195 1.03 -11.86 -10.08
C PRO A 195 2.09 -11.37 -9.06
N PHE A 196 1.77 -10.36 -8.26
CA PHE A 196 2.64 -9.83 -7.23
C PHE A 196 1.97 -9.87 -5.84
N PRO A 197 2.32 -10.84 -4.97
CA PRO A 197 1.57 -11.12 -3.73
C PRO A 197 1.79 -10.11 -2.59
N SER A 198 2.79 -9.23 -2.69
CA SER A 198 3.21 -8.36 -1.58
C SER A 198 2.66 -6.92 -1.71
N LEU A 199 1.45 -6.73 -2.24
CA LEU A 199 0.81 -5.42 -2.23
C LEU A 199 0.27 -5.09 -0.83
N CYS A 200 0.26 -3.80 -0.44
CA CYS A 200 -0.46 -3.29 0.72
C CYS A 200 -1.95 -3.03 0.40
N GLY A 201 -2.79 -2.81 1.41
CA GLY A 201 -4.22 -2.55 1.26
C GLY A 201 -4.54 -1.37 0.35
N ALA A 202 -3.80 -0.27 0.47
CA ALA A 202 -3.96 0.89 -0.42
C ALA A 202 -3.62 0.57 -1.89
N ALA A 203 -2.65 -0.31 -2.14
CA ALA A 203 -2.32 -0.75 -3.49
C ALA A 203 -3.45 -1.62 -4.08
N VAL A 204 -4.04 -2.52 -3.28
CA VAL A 204 -5.22 -3.31 -3.70
C VAL A 204 -6.40 -2.39 -4.01
N ALA A 205 -6.68 -1.43 -3.13
CA ALA A 205 -7.72 -0.43 -3.35
C ALA A 205 -7.48 0.42 -4.61
N ALA A 206 -6.23 0.78 -4.90
CA ALA A 206 -5.86 1.51 -6.11
C ALA A 206 -6.05 0.66 -7.38
N LYS A 207 -5.77 -0.64 -7.33
CA LYS A 207 -6.05 -1.57 -8.44
C LYS A 207 -7.56 -1.66 -8.71
N LEU A 208 -8.39 -1.78 -7.67
CA LEU A 208 -9.85 -1.74 -7.83
C LEU A 208 -10.31 -0.39 -8.39
N ALA A 209 -9.81 0.72 -7.87
CA ALA A 209 -10.14 2.05 -8.37
C ALA A 209 -9.75 2.24 -9.85
N SER A 210 -8.59 1.74 -10.26
CA SER A 210 -8.14 1.74 -11.65
C SER A 210 -9.08 0.90 -12.54
N ALA A 211 -9.44 -0.32 -12.11
CA ALA A 211 -10.37 -1.18 -12.84
C ALA A 211 -11.78 -0.57 -12.97
N LEU A 212 -12.26 0.13 -11.93
CA LEU A 212 -13.53 0.85 -11.96
C LEU A 212 -13.53 2.03 -12.95
N ARG A 213 -12.41 2.74 -13.08
CA ARG A 213 -12.22 3.84 -14.02
C ARG A 213 -12.05 3.38 -15.48
N ALA A 214 -11.58 2.16 -15.69
CA ALA A 214 -11.30 1.63 -17.03
C ALA A 214 -12.57 1.62 -17.90
N GLY A 215 -12.45 2.14 -19.14
CA GLY A 215 -13.56 2.19 -20.10
C GLY A 215 -14.67 3.22 -19.77
N THR A 216 -14.48 4.10 -18.78
CA THR A 216 -15.40 5.20 -18.50
C THR A 216 -14.95 6.46 -19.23
N SER A 217 -15.75 6.94 -20.18
CA SER A 217 -15.45 8.16 -20.98
C SER A 217 -15.47 9.44 -20.14
N SER A 218 -16.06 9.41 -18.95
CA SER A 218 -16.26 10.58 -18.07
C SER A 218 -15.05 10.89 -17.18
N VAL A 219 -14.15 9.94 -17.00
CA VAL A 219 -12.97 10.10 -16.14
C VAL A 219 -11.73 9.98 -17.01
N PRO A 220 -10.87 11.03 -17.10
CA PRO A 220 -9.61 10.92 -17.83
C PRO A 220 -8.76 9.78 -17.29
N GLU A 221 -8.18 8.98 -18.18
CA GLU A 221 -7.20 7.99 -17.83
C GLU A 221 -6.03 8.68 -17.09
N ARG A 222 -5.83 8.33 -15.84
CA ARG A 222 -4.79 8.90 -14.98
C ARG A 222 -3.90 7.78 -14.49
N ASP A 223 -2.90 7.41 -15.27
CA ASP A 223 -1.90 6.40 -14.90
C ASP A 223 -1.22 6.67 -13.54
N GLU A 224 -1.30 7.91 -13.06
CA GLU A 224 -0.68 8.37 -11.83
C GLU A 224 -1.68 8.65 -10.70
N ALA A 225 -2.97 8.35 -10.91
CA ALA A 225 -3.97 8.58 -9.89
C ALA A 225 -3.64 7.78 -8.63
N ASP A 226 -3.67 8.45 -7.50
CA ASP A 226 -3.53 7.87 -6.17
C ASP A 226 -2.14 7.26 -5.83
N LEU A 227 -1.16 7.28 -6.74
CA LEU A 227 0.19 6.73 -6.49
C LEU A 227 0.91 7.39 -5.30
N ASP A 228 0.59 8.64 -4.99
CA ASP A 228 1.10 9.34 -3.81
C ASP A 228 0.66 8.68 -2.51
N LEU A 229 -0.61 8.28 -2.41
CA LEU A 229 -1.15 7.55 -1.26
C LEU A 229 -0.68 6.11 -1.23
N VAL A 230 -0.64 5.43 -2.37
CA VAL A 230 -0.12 4.06 -2.48
C VAL A 230 1.33 3.99 -1.99
N ALA A 231 2.18 4.94 -2.42
CA ALA A 231 3.58 4.96 -1.98
C ALA A 231 3.72 5.24 -0.48
N LEU A 232 2.94 6.17 0.05
CA LEU A 232 2.92 6.47 1.47
C LEU A 232 2.52 5.24 2.29
N ALA A 233 1.45 4.56 1.91
CA ALA A 233 0.94 3.36 2.54
C ALA A 233 1.95 2.20 2.45
N THR A 234 2.44 1.88 1.25
CA THR A 234 3.42 0.80 1.02
C THR A 234 4.65 0.94 1.92
N VAL A 235 5.15 2.19 2.09
CA VAL A 235 6.32 2.44 2.95
C VAL A 235 5.94 2.41 4.44
N ALA A 236 4.78 2.96 4.81
CA ALA A 236 4.34 3.01 6.21
C ALA A 236 4.02 1.62 6.76
N ASP A 237 3.50 0.72 5.91
CA ASP A 237 3.19 -0.67 6.22
C ASP A 237 4.41 -1.62 6.09
N VAL A 238 5.59 -1.04 5.81
CA VAL A 238 6.87 -1.76 5.74
C VAL A 238 6.88 -2.88 4.68
N MET A 239 6.13 -2.72 3.60
CA MET A 239 6.08 -3.70 2.52
C MET A 239 7.43 -3.81 1.79
N PRO A 240 7.79 -5.00 1.26
CA PRO A 240 9.04 -5.18 0.52
C PRO A 240 9.13 -4.25 -0.70
N LEU A 241 10.17 -3.42 -0.81
CA LEU A 241 10.38 -2.50 -1.93
C LEU A 241 11.10 -3.20 -3.10
N VAL A 242 10.47 -4.25 -3.60
CA VAL A 242 10.88 -5.03 -4.77
C VAL A 242 9.72 -5.11 -5.75
N GLY A 243 9.97 -5.61 -6.96
CA GLY A 243 8.91 -5.83 -7.96
C GLY A 243 8.01 -4.62 -8.15
N GLU A 244 6.70 -4.83 -8.16
CA GLU A 244 5.70 -3.79 -8.36
C GLU A 244 5.70 -2.73 -7.24
N ASN A 245 5.93 -3.10 -5.98
CA ASN A 245 6.01 -2.12 -4.89
C ASN A 245 7.12 -1.09 -5.11
N ARG A 246 8.26 -1.53 -5.66
CA ARG A 246 9.35 -0.60 -5.98
C ARG A 246 8.94 0.39 -7.05
N HIS A 247 8.21 -0.05 -8.07
CA HIS A 247 7.62 0.81 -9.10
C HIS A 247 6.64 1.81 -8.49
N LEU A 248 5.66 1.32 -7.74
CA LEU A 248 4.61 2.12 -7.12
C LEU A 248 5.19 3.21 -6.19
N VAL A 249 6.18 2.84 -5.36
CA VAL A 249 6.82 3.81 -4.44
C VAL A 249 7.65 4.83 -5.19
N ARG A 250 8.43 4.42 -6.21
CA ARG A 250 9.24 5.34 -7.01
C ARG A 250 8.37 6.38 -7.72
N GLU A 251 7.33 5.93 -8.41
CA GLU A 251 6.41 6.82 -9.13
C GLU A 251 5.55 7.64 -8.16
N GLY A 252 5.09 7.03 -7.06
CA GLY A 252 4.30 7.73 -6.05
C GLY A 252 5.07 8.85 -5.35
N VAL A 253 6.36 8.67 -5.05
CA VAL A 253 7.21 9.77 -4.56
C VAL A 253 7.28 10.90 -5.58
N ARG A 254 7.39 10.57 -6.88
CA ARG A 254 7.41 11.57 -7.96
C ARG A 254 6.09 12.35 -8.04
N VAL A 255 4.96 11.65 -7.89
CA VAL A 255 3.62 12.26 -7.87
C VAL A 255 3.45 13.13 -6.62
N ALA A 256 3.79 12.62 -5.43
CA ALA A 256 3.68 13.33 -4.17
C ALA A 256 4.48 14.64 -4.12
N ARG A 257 5.64 14.68 -4.78
CA ARG A 257 6.46 15.90 -4.93
C ARG A 257 5.73 17.05 -5.63
N ARG A 258 4.68 16.77 -6.40
CA ARG A 258 3.85 17.79 -7.04
C ARG A 258 2.90 18.49 -6.07
N ALA A 259 2.75 17.97 -4.85
CA ALA A 259 1.92 18.51 -3.76
C ALA A 259 0.47 18.88 -4.19
N ARG A 260 -0.12 18.10 -5.11
CA ARG A 260 -1.46 18.38 -5.64
C ARG A 260 -2.58 17.97 -4.69
N ARG A 261 -2.35 16.96 -3.87
CA ARG A 261 -3.32 16.49 -2.86
C ARG A 261 -3.25 17.39 -1.63
N VAL A 262 -4.30 18.18 -1.39
CA VAL A 262 -4.34 19.23 -0.37
C VAL A 262 -3.97 18.70 1.02
N GLY A 263 -4.53 17.56 1.44
CA GLY A 263 -4.25 16.97 2.75
C GLY A 263 -2.78 16.52 2.88
N LEU A 264 -2.22 15.90 1.85
CA LEU A 264 -0.81 15.47 1.86
C LEU A 264 0.13 16.69 1.85
N ALA A 265 -0.20 17.73 1.08
CA ALA A 265 0.55 18.98 1.05
C ALA A 265 0.54 19.68 2.43
N ALA A 266 -0.60 19.72 3.10
CA ALA A 266 -0.72 20.28 4.46
C ALA A 266 0.10 19.46 5.47
N LEU A 267 0.05 18.13 5.40
CA LEU A 267 0.83 17.24 6.27
C LEU A 267 2.34 17.41 6.02
N MET A 268 2.78 17.54 4.77
CA MET A 268 4.18 17.85 4.44
C MET A 268 4.62 19.20 5.03
N ALA A 269 3.76 20.23 4.94
CA ALA A 269 4.05 21.54 5.50
C ALA A 269 4.20 21.49 7.03
N ASP A 270 3.29 20.81 7.73
CA ASP A 270 3.36 20.57 9.18
C ASP A 270 4.66 19.85 9.56
N CYS A 271 5.06 18.86 8.76
CA CYS A 271 6.32 18.15 8.92
C CYS A 271 7.56 18.96 8.49
N ARG A 272 7.41 20.18 7.98
CA ARG A 272 8.49 20.98 7.41
C ARG A 272 9.27 20.23 6.32
N ILE A 273 8.54 19.52 5.46
CA ILE A 273 9.09 18.82 4.30
C ILE A 273 8.89 19.72 3.08
N GLU A 274 9.98 20.06 2.41
CA GLU A 274 9.95 20.69 1.10
C GLU A 274 9.48 19.63 0.06
N PRO A 275 8.36 19.82 -0.66
CA PRO A 275 7.84 18.79 -1.57
C PRO A 275 8.85 18.30 -2.60
N SER A 276 9.68 19.20 -3.16
CA SER A 276 10.71 18.85 -4.15
C SER A 276 11.79 17.89 -3.62
N ARG A 277 11.97 17.83 -2.30
CA ARG A 277 12.95 16.99 -1.60
C ARG A 277 12.35 15.76 -0.93
N LEU A 278 11.02 15.59 -1.00
CA LEU A 278 10.34 14.44 -0.42
C LEU A 278 11.00 13.11 -0.87
N SER A 279 11.18 12.21 0.06
CA SER A 279 11.75 10.89 -0.14
C SER A 279 10.87 9.79 0.47
N SER A 280 11.14 8.53 0.16
CA SER A 280 10.48 7.40 0.82
C SER A 280 10.78 7.33 2.33
N GLU A 281 11.94 7.86 2.77
CA GLU A 281 12.26 7.97 4.19
C GLU A 281 11.30 8.92 4.92
N ASP A 282 10.89 10.01 4.27
CA ASP A 282 9.91 10.94 4.84
C ASP A 282 8.53 10.26 5.00
N PHE A 283 8.15 9.38 4.09
CA PHE A 283 6.93 8.57 4.22
C PHE A 283 6.99 7.68 5.47
N GLY A 284 8.05 6.92 5.64
CA GLY A 284 8.18 5.95 6.73
C GLY A 284 8.38 6.59 8.12
N PHE A 285 9.11 7.71 8.19
CA PHE A 285 9.55 8.25 9.49
C PHE A 285 8.91 9.58 9.87
N ARG A 286 8.20 10.26 8.96
CA ARG A 286 7.63 11.58 9.24
C ARG A 286 6.14 11.67 8.94
N LEU A 287 5.65 11.17 7.80
CA LEU A 287 4.24 11.28 7.40
C LEU A 287 3.41 10.11 7.94
N GLY A 288 3.79 8.87 7.67
CA GLY A 288 3.08 7.67 8.14
C GLY A 288 2.87 7.64 9.66
N PRO A 289 3.92 7.86 10.48
CA PRO A 289 3.75 7.91 11.94
C PRO A 289 2.75 8.95 12.44
N ARG A 290 2.56 10.08 11.74
CA ARG A 290 1.57 11.10 12.13
C ARG A 290 0.15 10.66 11.84
N ILE A 291 -0.08 10.02 10.70
CA ILE A 291 -1.39 9.43 10.39
C ILE A 291 -1.71 8.34 11.41
N ASN A 292 -0.77 7.44 11.68
CA ASN A 292 -0.93 6.38 12.68
C ASN A 292 -1.16 6.92 14.11
N ALA A 293 -0.60 8.08 14.44
CA ALA A 293 -0.79 8.70 15.74
C ALA A 293 -2.19 9.32 15.89
N ALA A 294 -2.81 9.81 14.83
CA ALA A 294 -4.16 10.38 14.87
C ALA A 294 -5.17 9.36 15.39
N GLY A 295 -5.15 8.12 14.90
CA GLY A 295 -5.99 7.03 15.40
C GLY A 295 -5.64 6.50 16.80
N ARG A 296 -4.67 7.11 17.50
CA ARG A 296 -4.28 6.74 18.89
C ARG A 296 -4.67 7.79 19.92
N LEU A 297 -5.02 8.99 19.50
CA LEU A 297 -5.22 10.15 20.39
C LEU A 297 -6.70 10.50 20.56
N TYR A 298 -7.60 9.95 19.75
CA TYR A 298 -9.02 10.23 19.77
C TYR A 298 -9.83 8.95 19.85
#